data_d1cfcc2c06070650710dccf53adff1cd
#
_entry.id   d1cfcc2c06070650710dccf53adff1cd
#
_cell.length_a   1.000
_cell.length_b   1.000
_cell.length_c   1.000
_cell.angle_alpha   90.00
_cell.angle_beta   90.00
_cell.angle_gamma   90.00
#
_symmetry.space_group_name_H-M   'P 1'
#
loop_
_entity.id
_entity.type
_entity.pdbx_description
1 polymer ?
#
loop_
_entity_poly.entity_id
_entity_poly.type
_entity_poly.pdbx_seq_one_letter_code
_entity_poly.pdbx_strand_id
1 'polypeptide(L)'
;PGGVAAWKWGKNASQLTDPIEGYATLTPGSIVTHLARIVAELGIPHPLHLHCNNLGVPGNISTTLETVKHLDGARAHLAHLQYHAYGGDDWDTMKSEAAQLADYFNSHPNLTTDAGAVLFGDTVTISADGPWQHLLYKLTGRKWGNLDVENETGCGIVPYTYRPSNLVNAVQWATGLELLLLIDDPWRVFLSTDHPNGACFWRYPEIIQLLMSADFRKECMAPLPTAIKNRITLPEIDREYTLYEIATIISAGPARALGLHHKGNLGEGMDADIVIYNREDDIARMFGHPRYVIKGGEIVIEEGDIRETPDGREYLVKPFYDPDTEEFLRPRFEDRYCMSFENYPVEMERIERSQIQACASPDSSDSPQ
;
A
#
# COMPACT_ATOMS: atom_id res chain seq x y z
N PRO A 1 0.05 -9.54 7.76
CA PRO A 1 -0.03 -10.58 8.81
C PRO A 1 0.94 -10.33 9.95
N GLY A 2 2.15 -9.84 9.65
CA GLY A 2 3.17 -9.54 10.66
C GLY A 2 2.77 -8.42 11.60
N GLY A 3 1.98 -7.47 11.12
CA GLY A 3 1.49 -6.37 11.93
C GLY A 3 0.73 -6.82 13.16
N VAL A 4 -0.15 -7.79 13.03
CA VAL A 4 -0.92 -8.32 14.17
C VAL A 4 -0.02 -8.93 15.23
N ALA A 5 0.98 -9.72 14.83
CA ALA A 5 1.94 -10.30 15.75
C ALA A 5 2.91 -9.25 16.33
N ALA A 6 3.34 -8.31 15.49
CA ALA A 6 4.27 -7.24 15.87
C ALA A 6 3.72 -6.34 16.98
N TRP A 7 2.45 -6.01 16.91
CA TRP A 7 1.84 -5.05 17.82
C TRP A 7 1.24 -5.68 19.07
N LYS A 8 1.07 -6.97 19.08
CA LYS A 8 0.48 -7.65 20.24
C LYS A 8 1.44 -7.66 21.41
N TRP A 9 1.09 -6.94 22.47
CA TRP A 9 1.81 -6.93 23.76
C TRP A 9 3.25 -6.41 23.68
N GLY A 10 3.59 -5.61 22.69
CA GLY A 10 4.96 -5.15 22.48
C GLY A 10 5.94 -6.25 22.13
N LYS A 11 5.44 -7.43 21.74
CA LYS A 11 6.23 -8.51 21.20
C LYS A 11 6.11 -8.50 19.69
N ASN A 12 7.23 -8.51 19.01
CA ASN A 12 7.33 -8.55 17.58
C ASN A 12 7.68 -9.97 17.14
N ALA A 13 6.85 -10.57 16.31
CA ALA A 13 7.27 -11.73 15.53
C ALA A 13 8.21 -11.23 14.44
N SER A 14 9.49 -11.15 14.76
CA SER A 14 10.52 -10.54 13.91
C SER A 14 10.84 -11.44 12.71
N GLN A 15 10.66 -12.74 12.87
CA GLN A 15 10.87 -13.73 11.83
C GLN A 15 9.55 -14.33 11.34
N LEU A 16 9.50 -14.75 10.11
CA LEU A 16 8.27 -15.36 9.54
C LEU A 16 7.96 -16.73 10.14
N THR A 17 8.92 -17.33 10.80
CA THR A 17 8.82 -18.64 11.49
C THR A 17 8.47 -18.53 12.96
N ASP A 18 8.45 -17.30 13.52
CA ASP A 18 8.16 -17.11 14.93
C ASP A 18 6.69 -17.49 15.25
N PRO A 19 6.43 -18.31 16.28
CA PRO A 19 5.09 -18.64 16.68
C PRO A 19 4.33 -17.41 17.18
N ILE A 20 3.06 -17.28 16.79
CA ILE A 20 2.19 -16.22 17.31
C ILE A 20 1.75 -16.60 18.72
N GLU A 21 1.89 -15.66 19.65
CA GLU A 21 1.52 -15.89 21.05
C GLU A 21 0.06 -16.36 21.19
N GLY A 22 -0.15 -17.46 21.88
CA GLY A 22 -1.44 -18.12 22.04
C GLY A 22 -1.84 -19.07 20.89
N TYR A 23 -0.99 -19.16 19.83
CA TYR A 23 -1.24 -20.00 18.66
C TYR A 23 0.06 -20.68 18.20
N ALA A 24 0.51 -21.69 18.93
CA ALA A 24 1.81 -22.32 18.72
C ALA A 24 2.08 -22.85 17.31
N THR A 25 1.05 -23.12 16.54
CA THR A 25 1.13 -23.64 15.15
C THR A 25 1.01 -22.55 14.09
N LEU A 26 0.67 -21.31 14.48
CA LEU A 26 0.58 -20.20 13.55
C LEU A 26 1.85 -19.37 13.58
N THR A 27 2.35 -19.05 12.40
CA THR A 27 3.47 -18.13 12.17
C THR A 27 3.06 -17.08 11.14
N PRO A 28 3.71 -15.91 11.06
CA PRO A 28 3.46 -14.95 10.01
C PRO A 28 3.57 -15.58 8.60
N GLY A 29 4.57 -16.43 8.37
CA GLY A 29 4.74 -17.13 7.10
C GLY A 29 3.58 -18.06 6.77
N SER A 30 3.08 -18.85 7.75
CA SER A 30 1.93 -19.72 7.53
C SER A 30 0.66 -18.94 7.21
N ILE A 31 0.46 -17.77 7.83
CA ILE A 31 -0.67 -16.89 7.52
C ILE A 31 -0.61 -16.41 6.06
N VAL A 32 0.57 -15.95 5.61
CA VAL A 32 0.79 -15.51 4.22
C VAL A 32 0.44 -16.64 3.25
N THR A 33 1.01 -17.83 3.47
CA THR A 33 0.79 -19.00 2.60
C THR A 33 -0.69 -19.38 2.52
N HIS A 34 -1.39 -19.44 3.66
CA HIS A 34 -2.80 -19.83 3.68
C HIS A 34 -3.70 -18.78 3.02
N LEU A 35 -3.48 -17.48 3.28
CA LEU A 35 -4.27 -16.42 2.67
C LEU A 35 -4.03 -16.33 1.16
N ALA A 36 -2.78 -16.46 0.70
CA ALA A 36 -2.46 -16.47 -0.72
C ALA A 36 -3.17 -17.62 -1.45
N ARG A 37 -3.18 -18.82 -0.85
CA ARG A 37 -3.90 -19.98 -1.37
C ARG A 37 -5.41 -19.73 -1.44
N ILE A 38 -6.01 -19.21 -0.36
CA ILE A 38 -7.45 -18.92 -0.31
C ILE A 38 -7.85 -17.91 -1.39
N VAL A 39 -7.09 -16.82 -1.55
CA VAL A 39 -7.35 -15.81 -2.60
C VAL A 39 -7.32 -16.44 -4.00
N ALA A 40 -6.37 -17.35 -4.24
CA ALA A 40 -6.28 -18.07 -5.51
C ALA A 40 -7.44 -19.06 -5.72
N GLU A 41 -7.75 -19.87 -4.69
CA GLU A 41 -8.84 -20.88 -4.75
C GLU A 41 -10.23 -20.24 -4.95
N LEU A 42 -10.46 -19.07 -4.32
CA LEU A 42 -11.71 -18.34 -4.47
C LEU A 42 -11.79 -17.52 -5.76
N GLY A 43 -10.72 -17.46 -6.55
CA GLY A 43 -10.67 -16.69 -7.79
C GLY A 43 -10.88 -15.18 -7.58
N ILE A 44 -10.40 -14.65 -6.45
CA ILE A 44 -10.56 -13.23 -6.11
C ILE A 44 -9.90 -12.37 -7.20
N PRO A 45 -10.58 -11.34 -7.74
CA PRO A 45 -10.08 -10.55 -8.86
C PRO A 45 -8.82 -9.73 -8.50
N HIS A 46 -8.69 -9.26 -7.26
CA HIS A 46 -7.51 -8.56 -6.77
C HIS A 46 -6.50 -9.53 -6.12
N PRO A 47 -5.20 -9.21 -6.06
CA PRO A 47 -4.21 -10.02 -5.36
C PRO A 47 -4.40 -9.97 -3.83
N LEU A 48 -3.73 -10.86 -3.10
CA LEU A 48 -3.58 -10.72 -1.66
C LEU A 48 -2.90 -9.40 -1.33
N HIS A 49 -3.56 -8.53 -0.58
CA HIS A 49 -2.97 -7.30 -0.06
C HIS A 49 -2.20 -7.60 1.23
N LEU A 50 -0.92 -7.28 1.26
CA LEU A 50 0.00 -7.73 2.28
C LEU A 50 0.90 -6.60 2.79
N HIS A 51 0.89 -6.37 4.10
CA HIS A 51 1.90 -5.59 4.81
C HIS A 51 2.96 -6.55 5.36
N CYS A 52 4.22 -6.36 4.98
CA CYS A 52 5.30 -7.23 5.44
C CYS A 52 5.63 -7.00 6.92
N ASN A 53 6.42 -7.89 7.51
CA ASN A 53 6.89 -7.77 8.89
C ASN A 53 7.94 -6.65 9.02
N ASN A 54 8.15 -6.19 10.25
CA ASN A 54 9.21 -5.24 10.60
C ASN A 54 9.15 -3.90 9.85
N LEU A 55 7.93 -3.37 9.68
CA LEU A 55 7.69 -2.07 9.05
C LEU A 55 8.61 -1.00 9.64
N GLY A 56 9.36 -0.33 8.79
CA GLY A 56 10.23 0.79 9.14
C GLY A 56 11.54 0.43 9.86
N VAL A 57 11.75 -0.84 10.20
CA VAL A 57 12.93 -1.27 10.98
C VAL A 57 14.14 -1.47 10.07
N PRO A 58 15.35 -0.96 10.43
CA PRO A 58 16.57 -1.27 9.69
C PRO A 58 16.79 -2.77 9.53
N GLY A 59 17.28 -3.21 8.37
CA GLY A 59 17.51 -4.62 8.04
C GLY A 59 16.27 -5.42 7.65
N ASN A 60 15.09 -4.79 7.56
CA ASN A 60 13.83 -5.48 7.26
C ASN A 60 13.74 -6.07 5.85
N ILE A 61 14.65 -5.71 4.94
CA ILE A 61 14.71 -6.30 3.60
C ILE A 61 14.75 -7.83 3.64
N SER A 62 15.43 -8.41 4.62
CA SER A 62 15.54 -9.86 4.78
C SER A 62 14.19 -10.50 5.05
N THR A 63 13.38 -9.94 5.95
CA THR A 63 12.02 -10.44 6.25
C THR A 63 11.04 -10.16 5.13
N THR A 64 11.24 -9.10 4.36
CA THR A 64 10.44 -8.79 3.16
C THR A 64 10.69 -9.84 2.08
N LEU A 65 11.94 -10.14 1.77
CA LEU A 65 12.30 -11.20 0.81
C LEU A 65 11.86 -12.59 1.28
N GLU A 66 11.87 -12.85 2.57
CA GLU A 66 11.31 -14.08 3.12
C GLU A 66 9.79 -14.13 2.98
N THR A 67 9.09 -13.02 3.20
CA THR A 67 7.63 -12.93 3.03
C THR A 67 7.22 -13.32 1.61
N VAL A 68 7.89 -12.80 0.58
CA VAL A 68 7.54 -13.10 -0.81
C VAL A 68 7.79 -14.55 -1.19
N LYS A 69 8.75 -15.24 -0.54
CA LYS A 69 8.95 -16.69 -0.73
C LYS A 69 7.78 -17.52 -0.22
N HIS A 70 7.12 -17.07 0.85
CA HIS A 70 5.93 -17.73 1.40
C HIS A 70 4.69 -17.61 0.51
N LEU A 71 4.71 -16.75 -0.52
CA LEU A 71 3.64 -16.65 -1.52
C LEU A 71 3.63 -17.81 -2.51
N ASP A 72 4.76 -18.51 -2.67
CA ASP A 72 4.91 -19.67 -3.57
C ASP A 72 4.37 -19.39 -5.00
N GLY A 73 4.70 -18.23 -5.54
CA GLY A 73 4.26 -17.79 -6.87
C GLY A 73 2.83 -17.22 -6.95
N ALA A 74 2.08 -17.21 -5.84
CA ALA A 74 0.75 -16.60 -5.83
C ALA A 74 0.82 -15.08 -6.04
N ARG A 75 -0.26 -14.50 -6.60
CA ARG A 75 -0.37 -13.05 -6.80
C ARG A 75 -0.48 -12.33 -5.46
N ALA A 76 0.34 -11.31 -5.27
CA ALA A 76 0.27 -10.45 -4.10
C ALA A 76 0.55 -8.99 -4.43
N HIS A 77 -0.06 -8.10 -3.65
CA HIS A 77 0.24 -6.68 -3.62
C HIS A 77 0.90 -6.36 -2.29
N LEU A 78 2.15 -5.90 -2.34
CA LEU A 78 2.90 -5.50 -1.15
C LEU A 78 2.68 -4.01 -0.91
N ALA A 79 2.03 -3.67 0.20
CA ALA A 79 1.67 -2.30 0.54
C ALA A 79 2.91 -1.47 0.92
N HIS A 80 2.89 -0.17 0.56
CA HIS A 80 3.87 0.85 0.95
C HIS A 80 5.31 0.30 1.08
N LEU A 81 5.79 -0.31 0.00
CA LEU A 81 6.98 -1.15 -0.01
C LEU A 81 8.26 -0.44 0.47
N GLN A 82 8.33 0.89 0.32
CA GLN A 82 9.48 1.65 0.79
C GLN A 82 9.75 1.45 2.30
N TYR A 83 8.71 1.24 3.14
CA TYR A 83 8.90 0.97 4.56
C TYR A 83 9.42 -0.43 4.87
N HIS A 84 9.63 -1.26 3.86
CA HIS A 84 10.06 -2.65 3.93
C HIS A 84 11.34 -2.94 3.13
N ALA A 85 12.04 -1.90 2.67
CA ALA A 85 13.21 -2.01 1.78
C ALA A 85 14.48 -1.42 2.40
N TYR A 86 14.69 -1.67 3.70
CA TYR A 86 15.85 -1.12 4.41
C TYR A 86 16.87 -2.19 4.76
N GLY A 87 18.14 -1.85 4.54
CA GLY A 87 19.31 -2.53 5.08
C GLY A 87 19.87 -1.83 6.30
N GLY A 88 21.00 -2.33 6.79
CA GLY A 88 21.65 -1.86 8.01
C GLY A 88 21.22 -2.65 9.24
N ASP A 89 22.04 -2.60 10.30
CA ASP A 89 21.82 -3.33 11.53
C ASP A 89 21.09 -2.49 12.60
N ASP A 90 21.14 -1.18 12.44
CA ASP A 90 20.54 -0.20 13.35
C ASP A 90 20.16 1.10 12.62
N TRP A 91 19.62 2.06 13.37
CA TRP A 91 19.17 3.35 12.82
C TRP A 91 20.33 4.22 12.30
N ASP A 92 21.54 4.06 12.83
CA ASP A 92 22.72 4.82 12.40
C ASP A 92 23.35 4.21 11.12
N THR A 93 23.11 2.96 10.88
CA THR A 93 23.59 2.22 9.69
C THR A 93 22.56 1.99 8.62
N MET A 94 21.32 2.45 8.85
CA MET A 94 20.20 2.32 7.90
C MET A 94 20.56 2.80 6.51
N LYS A 95 20.20 2.03 5.49
CA LYS A 95 20.39 2.33 4.07
C LYS A 95 19.24 1.81 3.23
N SER A 96 19.11 2.31 2.01
CA SER A 96 18.17 1.75 1.04
C SER A 96 18.66 0.43 0.47
N GLU A 97 17.76 -0.53 0.35
CA GLU A 97 17.94 -1.77 -0.41
C GLU A 97 16.88 -1.88 -1.52
N ALA A 98 16.38 -0.74 -1.98
CA ALA A 98 15.39 -0.69 -3.05
C ALA A 98 15.87 -1.36 -4.33
N ALA A 99 17.17 -1.24 -4.67
CA ALA A 99 17.74 -1.88 -5.86
C ALA A 99 17.62 -3.42 -5.77
N GLN A 100 17.98 -4.03 -4.63
CA GLN A 100 17.84 -5.47 -4.43
C GLN A 100 16.38 -5.93 -4.54
N LEU A 101 15.48 -5.15 -3.98
CA LEU A 101 14.06 -5.49 -3.99
C LEU A 101 13.43 -5.29 -5.38
N ALA A 102 13.83 -4.24 -6.11
CA ALA A 102 13.41 -4.02 -7.48
C ALA A 102 13.88 -5.15 -8.42
N ASP A 103 15.12 -5.60 -8.30
CA ASP A 103 15.64 -6.78 -9.04
C ASP A 103 14.79 -8.01 -8.78
N TYR A 104 14.38 -8.22 -7.53
CA TYR A 104 13.47 -9.31 -7.17
C TYR A 104 12.12 -9.14 -7.85
N PHE A 105 11.51 -7.96 -7.78
CA PHE A 105 10.22 -7.67 -8.44
C PHE A 105 10.31 -7.84 -9.96
N ASN A 106 11.38 -7.37 -10.60
CA ASN A 106 11.56 -7.46 -12.04
C ASN A 106 11.60 -8.92 -12.53
N SER A 107 12.06 -9.85 -11.69
CA SER A 107 12.09 -11.29 -11.97
C SER A 107 10.82 -12.05 -11.52
N HIS A 108 9.88 -11.42 -10.79
CA HIS A 108 8.69 -12.06 -10.25
C HIS A 108 7.40 -11.31 -10.68
N PRO A 109 6.83 -11.65 -11.84
CA PRO A 109 5.71 -10.90 -12.44
C PRO A 109 4.37 -11.03 -11.66
N ASN A 110 4.28 -11.95 -10.72
CA ASN A 110 3.12 -12.15 -9.84
C ASN A 110 2.98 -11.09 -8.74
N LEU A 111 3.98 -10.21 -8.58
CA LEU A 111 4.01 -9.19 -7.54
C LEU A 111 3.65 -7.82 -8.07
N THR A 112 2.82 -7.11 -7.31
CA THR A 112 2.57 -5.68 -7.45
C THR A 112 2.85 -4.96 -6.13
N THR A 113 3.06 -3.66 -6.18
CA THR A 113 3.28 -2.85 -4.98
C THR A 113 2.82 -1.41 -5.17
N ASP A 114 2.53 -0.74 -4.07
CA ASP A 114 2.52 0.71 -4.01
C ASP A 114 3.76 1.21 -3.25
N ALA A 115 4.22 2.39 -3.63
CA ALA A 115 5.51 2.88 -3.13
C ALA A 115 5.45 3.30 -1.65
N GLY A 116 4.37 3.94 -1.20
CA GLY A 116 4.32 4.58 0.11
C GLY A 116 5.32 5.74 0.23
N ALA A 117 5.51 6.51 -0.86
CA ALA A 117 6.58 7.49 -0.97
C ALA A 117 6.52 8.59 0.10
N VAL A 118 7.67 8.87 0.69
CA VAL A 118 7.86 9.96 1.65
C VAL A 118 8.27 11.22 0.91
N LEU A 119 7.76 12.38 1.36
CA LEU A 119 8.21 13.70 0.93
C LEU A 119 8.73 14.52 2.13
N PHE A 120 9.77 15.30 1.91
CA PHE A 120 10.26 16.23 2.93
C PHE A 120 9.22 17.31 3.24
N GLY A 121 9.09 17.66 4.50
CA GLY A 121 8.15 18.65 5.01
C GLY A 121 7.14 18.07 5.99
N ASP A 122 6.12 18.84 6.27
CA ASP A 122 5.13 18.52 7.29
C ASP A 122 4.07 17.55 6.77
N THR A 123 3.72 16.61 7.64
CA THR A 123 2.61 15.68 7.46
C THR A 123 2.02 15.32 8.83
N VAL A 124 1.06 14.43 8.85
CA VAL A 124 0.62 13.73 10.04
C VAL A 124 0.84 12.25 9.85
N THR A 125 1.22 11.55 10.89
CA THR A 125 1.35 10.10 10.86
C THR A 125 0.29 9.46 11.73
N ILE A 126 -0.21 8.31 11.29
CA ILE A 126 -1.04 7.45 12.11
C ILE A 126 -0.09 6.49 12.80
N SER A 127 -0.01 6.58 14.11
CA SER A 127 0.89 5.76 14.90
C SER A 127 0.11 4.76 15.72
N ALA A 128 0.26 3.49 15.39
CA ALA A 128 -0.13 2.38 16.25
C ALA A 128 1.09 2.00 17.12
N ASP A 129 1.39 2.79 18.12
CA ASP A 129 2.50 2.53 19.05
C ASP A 129 2.17 1.35 19.96
N GLY A 130 2.54 0.14 19.52
CA GLY A 130 2.27 -1.09 20.24
C GLY A 130 2.83 -1.14 21.66
N PRO A 131 4.08 -0.74 21.92
CA PRO A 131 4.62 -0.66 23.28
C PRO A 131 3.83 0.30 24.17
N TRP A 132 3.41 1.45 23.65
CA TRP A 132 2.61 2.42 24.37
C TRP A 132 1.21 1.90 24.69
N GLN A 133 0.56 1.29 23.72
CA GLN A 133 -0.74 0.64 23.87
C GLN A 133 -0.69 -0.46 24.94
N HIS A 134 0.35 -1.27 24.92
CA HIS A 134 0.57 -2.30 25.92
C HIS A 134 0.79 -1.73 27.33
N LEU A 135 1.53 -0.63 27.45
CA LEU A 135 1.71 0.07 28.71
C LEU A 135 0.38 0.59 29.26
N LEU A 136 -0.45 1.20 28.41
CA LEU A 136 -1.78 1.67 28.78
C LEU A 136 -2.66 0.51 29.26
N TYR A 137 -2.63 -0.65 28.60
CA TYR A 137 -3.32 -1.84 29.06
C TYR A 137 -2.87 -2.27 30.46
N LYS A 138 -1.56 -2.32 30.73
CA LYS A 138 -1.03 -2.68 32.04
C LYS A 138 -1.46 -1.70 33.13
N LEU A 139 -1.49 -0.40 32.84
CA LEU A 139 -1.88 0.63 33.78
C LEU A 139 -3.37 0.65 34.06
N THR A 140 -4.21 0.37 33.07
CA THR A 140 -5.67 0.51 33.17
C THR A 140 -6.39 -0.79 33.45
N GLY A 141 -5.75 -1.93 33.20
CA GLY A 141 -6.37 -3.28 33.26
C GLY A 141 -7.45 -3.52 32.23
N ARG A 142 -7.65 -2.59 31.30
CA ARG A 142 -8.65 -2.73 30.24
C ARG A 142 -8.05 -3.45 29.04
N LYS A 143 -8.93 -4.10 28.25
CA LYS A 143 -8.55 -4.67 26.98
C LYS A 143 -7.78 -3.61 26.21
N TRP A 144 -6.67 -4.00 25.61
CA TRP A 144 -5.90 -3.19 24.70
C TRP A 144 -6.83 -2.54 23.69
N GLY A 145 -6.77 -1.21 23.61
CA GLY A 145 -7.66 -0.45 22.77
C GLY A 145 -7.79 -1.13 21.44
N ASN A 146 -8.91 -1.59 21.14
CA ASN A 146 -9.27 -2.10 19.86
C ASN A 146 -8.42 -3.21 19.31
N LEU A 147 -8.19 -4.21 20.09
CA LEU A 147 -7.70 -5.49 19.59
C LEU A 147 -8.62 -6.10 18.55
N ASP A 148 -9.78 -5.52 18.40
CA ASP A 148 -10.76 -5.85 17.40
C ASP A 148 -10.38 -5.21 16.06
N VAL A 149 -11.30 -5.12 15.18
CA VAL A 149 -11.12 -4.51 13.87
C VAL A 149 -10.77 -3.04 13.94
N GLU A 150 -11.26 -2.43 15.00
CA GLU A 150 -11.02 -1.03 15.29
C GLU A 150 -9.74 -0.81 16.06
N ASN A 151 -8.87 -1.76 15.99
CA ASN A 151 -7.57 -1.65 16.63
C ASN A 151 -6.79 -0.42 16.19
N GLU A 152 -7.17 0.17 15.10
CA GLU A 152 -6.70 1.47 14.66
C GLU A 152 -7.08 2.58 15.62
N THR A 153 -8.14 2.43 16.38
CA THR A 153 -8.53 3.44 17.36
C THR A 153 -7.56 3.56 18.52
N GLY A 154 -6.69 2.58 18.69
CA GLY A 154 -5.55 2.72 19.57
C GLY A 154 -4.44 3.60 19.00
N CYS A 155 -4.57 4.03 17.76
CA CYS A 155 -3.62 4.88 17.10
C CYS A 155 -3.83 6.34 17.45
N GLY A 156 -2.72 7.08 17.53
CA GLY A 156 -2.73 8.53 17.58
C GLY A 156 -2.47 9.12 16.21
N ILE A 157 -3.09 10.26 15.92
CA ILE A 157 -2.67 11.12 14.81
C ILE A 157 -1.63 12.08 15.36
N VAL A 158 -0.40 11.98 14.85
CA VAL A 158 0.74 12.75 15.35
C VAL A 158 1.31 13.60 14.23
N PRO A 159 1.48 14.92 14.43
CA PRO A 159 2.23 15.77 13.49
C PRO A 159 3.66 15.27 13.35
N TYR A 160 4.15 15.21 12.13
CA TYR A 160 5.50 14.78 11.82
C TYR A 160 6.12 15.64 10.72
N THR A 161 7.43 15.90 10.81
CA THR A 161 8.17 16.64 9.79
C THR A 161 9.31 15.78 9.27
N TYR A 162 9.25 15.38 8.00
CA TYR A 162 10.37 14.72 7.32
C TYR A 162 11.44 15.74 6.95
N ARG A 163 12.69 15.51 7.40
CA ARG A 163 13.80 16.44 7.23
C ARG A 163 14.93 15.85 6.40
N PRO A 164 15.43 16.56 5.37
CA PRO A 164 16.53 16.07 4.53
C PRO A 164 17.86 15.90 5.31
N SER A 165 18.04 16.59 6.45
CA SER A 165 19.21 16.42 7.30
C SER A 165 19.14 15.20 8.23
N ASN A 166 17.97 14.56 8.36
CA ASN A 166 17.81 13.35 9.18
C ASN A 166 18.08 12.11 8.31
N LEU A 167 19.00 11.25 8.75
CA LEU A 167 19.40 10.06 8.01
C LEU A 167 18.21 9.16 7.64
N VAL A 168 17.40 8.83 8.63
CA VAL A 168 16.25 7.92 8.43
C VAL A 168 15.27 8.52 7.42
N ASN A 169 14.91 9.80 7.59
CA ASN A 169 13.96 10.46 6.68
C ASN A 169 14.49 10.56 5.25
N ALA A 170 15.78 10.83 5.09
CA ALA A 170 16.37 10.94 3.76
C ALA A 170 16.50 9.58 3.07
N VAL A 171 16.82 8.51 3.81
CA VAL A 171 16.78 7.14 3.28
C VAL A 171 15.35 6.76 2.90
N GLN A 172 14.35 7.06 3.75
CA GLN A 172 12.94 6.79 3.46
C GLN A 172 12.47 7.51 2.18
N TRP A 173 12.80 8.81 2.05
CA TRP A 173 12.47 9.60 0.85
C TRP A 173 13.08 9.00 -0.41
N ALA A 174 14.36 8.64 -0.38
CA ALA A 174 15.04 8.06 -1.53
C ALA A 174 14.49 6.68 -1.89
N THR A 175 14.32 5.80 -0.90
CA THR A 175 13.86 4.41 -1.12
C THR A 175 12.53 4.34 -1.87
N GLY A 176 11.57 5.22 -1.56
CA GLY A 176 10.28 5.26 -2.28
C GLY A 176 10.44 5.65 -3.76
N LEU A 177 11.30 6.62 -4.05
CA LEU A 177 11.60 7.04 -5.41
C LEU A 177 12.41 5.97 -6.18
N GLU A 178 13.38 5.35 -5.50
CA GLU A 178 14.19 4.27 -6.08
C GLU A 178 13.31 3.08 -6.51
N LEU A 179 12.36 2.65 -5.68
CA LEU A 179 11.43 1.57 -6.04
C LEU A 179 10.60 1.93 -7.28
N LEU A 180 10.04 3.15 -7.33
CA LEU A 180 9.30 3.63 -8.49
C LEU A 180 10.17 3.65 -9.74
N LEU A 181 11.44 4.07 -9.63
CA LEU A 181 12.34 4.21 -10.76
C LEU A 181 13.04 2.92 -11.20
N LEU A 182 13.23 1.94 -10.31
CA LEU A 182 13.97 0.71 -10.58
C LEU A 182 13.09 -0.50 -10.90
N ILE A 183 11.81 -0.48 -10.53
CA ILE A 183 10.86 -1.49 -11.02
C ILE A 183 10.54 -1.13 -12.48
N ASP A 184 10.89 -2.03 -13.40
CA ASP A 184 10.87 -1.78 -14.83
C ASP A 184 9.45 -1.60 -15.39
N ASP A 185 8.51 -2.41 -14.91
CA ASP A 185 7.14 -2.45 -15.39
C ASP A 185 6.22 -1.51 -14.57
N PRO A 186 5.78 -0.37 -15.14
CA PRO A 186 4.91 0.58 -14.45
C PRO A 186 3.53 0.01 -14.11
N TRP A 187 3.14 -1.12 -14.68
CA TRP A 187 1.91 -1.81 -14.33
C TRP A 187 1.97 -2.56 -12.99
N ARG A 188 3.15 -2.59 -12.36
CA ARG A 188 3.40 -3.35 -11.14
C ARG A 188 3.87 -2.52 -9.95
N VAL A 189 4.11 -1.22 -10.14
CA VAL A 189 4.45 -0.30 -9.06
C VAL A 189 3.54 0.92 -9.12
N PHE A 190 2.91 1.29 -8.01
CA PHE A 190 1.90 2.35 -8.00
C PHE A 190 2.32 3.52 -7.12
N LEU A 191 1.87 4.71 -7.52
CA LEU A 191 2.10 5.92 -6.75
C LEU A 191 1.18 5.91 -5.51
N SER A 192 1.77 5.95 -4.33
CA SER A 192 1.10 6.20 -3.07
C SER A 192 2.02 6.92 -2.11
N THR A 193 1.46 7.47 -1.06
CA THR A 193 2.21 8.06 0.06
C THR A 193 1.84 7.38 1.38
N ASP A 194 1.08 6.29 1.33
CA ASP A 194 0.49 5.73 2.53
C ASP A 194 -0.22 6.84 3.35
N HIS A 195 -1.03 7.62 2.63
CA HIS A 195 -1.63 8.86 3.15
C HIS A 195 -2.25 8.70 4.53
N PRO A 196 -1.87 9.51 5.51
CA PRO A 196 -0.97 10.67 5.42
C PRO A 196 0.49 10.39 5.83
N ASN A 197 0.86 9.13 6.10
CA ASN A 197 2.12 8.76 6.75
C ASN A 197 3.38 9.25 6.00
N GLY A 198 3.52 9.02 4.72
CA GLY A 198 4.67 9.48 3.93
C GLY A 198 4.52 10.93 3.49
N ALA A 199 3.32 11.31 3.08
CA ALA A 199 2.92 12.66 2.72
C ALA A 199 1.40 12.73 2.50
N CYS A 200 0.86 13.93 2.51
CA CYS A 200 -0.54 14.14 2.13
C CYS A 200 -0.75 13.92 0.62
N PHE A 201 -1.88 13.34 0.21
CA PHE A 201 -2.15 12.97 -1.18
C PHE A 201 -2.14 14.17 -2.16
N TRP A 202 -2.46 15.38 -1.71
CA TRP A 202 -2.39 16.59 -2.56
C TRP A 202 -0.96 16.95 -2.98
N ARG A 203 0.06 16.27 -2.43
CA ARG A 203 1.46 16.40 -2.83
C ARG A 203 1.89 15.39 -3.90
N TYR A 204 1.00 14.58 -4.42
CA TYR A 204 1.30 13.68 -5.54
C TYR A 204 1.93 14.39 -6.75
N PRO A 205 1.52 15.62 -7.13
CA PRO A 205 2.17 16.35 -8.21
C PRO A 205 3.68 16.55 -8.03
N GLU A 206 4.15 16.73 -6.79
CA GLU A 206 5.58 16.83 -6.48
C GLU A 206 6.32 15.50 -6.72
N ILE A 207 5.70 14.37 -6.35
CA ILE A 207 6.29 13.06 -6.63
C ILE A 207 6.35 12.82 -8.13
N ILE A 208 5.30 13.19 -8.86
CA ILE A 208 5.27 13.09 -10.33
C ILE A 208 6.41 13.93 -10.95
N GLN A 209 6.66 15.13 -10.45
CA GLN A 209 7.77 15.95 -10.89
C GLN A 209 9.13 15.30 -10.60
N LEU A 210 9.29 14.69 -9.41
CA LEU A 210 10.49 13.92 -9.06
C LEU A 210 10.70 12.71 -9.99
N LEU A 211 9.64 12.08 -10.47
CA LEU A 211 9.73 10.96 -11.41
C LEU A 211 10.01 11.39 -12.85
N MET A 212 9.51 12.54 -13.27
CA MET A 212 9.61 13.03 -14.65
C MET A 212 10.81 13.96 -14.90
N SER A 213 11.57 14.36 -13.85
CA SER A 213 12.71 15.26 -13.99
C SER A 213 13.89 14.80 -13.14
N ALA A 214 14.91 14.27 -13.78
CA ALA A 214 16.18 13.91 -13.11
C ALA A 214 16.88 15.14 -12.55
N ASP A 215 16.79 16.27 -13.22
CA ASP A 215 17.41 17.52 -12.77
C ASP A 215 16.72 18.05 -11.50
N PHE A 216 15.39 18.00 -11.43
CA PHE A 216 14.67 18.36 -10.21
C PHE A 216 15.02 17.41 -9.04
N ARG A 217 15.17 16.11 -9.30
CA ARG A 217 15.68 15.15 -8.29
C ARG A 217 17.06 15.55 -7.78
N LYS A 218 17.98 15.92 -8.68
CA LYS A 218 19.33 16.37 -8.32
C LYS A 218 19.30 17.63 -7.45
N GLU A 219 18.43 18.58 -7.75
CA GLU A 219 18.21 19.78 -6.93
C GLU A 219 17.69 19.40 -5.52
N CYS A 220 16.71 18.51 -5.43
CA CYS A 220 16.17 18.01 -4.14
C CYS A 220 17.21 17.22 -3.34
N MET A 221 18.14 16.52 -4.01
CA MET A 221 19.24 15.82 -3.35
C MET A 221 20.41 16.73 -2.95
N ALA A 222 20.52 17.93 -3.52
CA ALA A 222 21.66 18.81 -3.27
C ALA A 222 21.91 19.09 -1.78
N PRO A 223 20.88 19.37 -0.95
CA PRO A 223 21.07 19.64 0.48
C PRO A 223 21.40 18.40 1.31
N LEU A 224 21.30 17.17 0.76
CA LEU A 224 21.57 15.96 1.53
C LEU A 224 23.06 15.85 1.91
N PRO A 225 23.39 15.52 3.16
CA PRO A 225 24.75 15.22 3.58
C PRO A 225 25.37 14.08 2.75
N THR A 226 26.69 14.17 2.48
CA THR A 226 27.40 13.13 1.72
C THR A 226 27.26 11.74 2.34
N ALA A 227 27.27 11.66 3.66
CA ALA A 227 27.09 10.40 4.38
C ALA A 227 25.73 9.72 4.08
N ILE A 228 24.70 10.50 3.78
CA ILE A 228 23.39 10.00 3.37
C ILE A 228 23.43 9.55 1.91
N LYS A 229 24.04 10.34 1.02
CA LYS A 229 24.15 10.00 -0.41
C LYS A 229 24.84 8.66 -0.66
N ASN A 230 25.75 8.26 0.23
CA ASN A 230 26.42 6.95 0.17
C ASN A 230 25.54 5.77 0.67
N ARG A 231 24.31 6.03 1.10
CA ARG A 231 23.37 5.02 1.64
C ARG A 231 22.11 4.83 0.78
N ILE A 232 22.08 5.50 -0.34
CA ILE A 232 20.97 5.49 -1.29
C ILE A 232 21.53 5.30 -2.71
N THR A 233 20.73 4.76 -3.60
CA THR A 233 21.10 4.53 -5.02
C THR A 233 20.59 5.67 -5.91
N LEU A 234 19.67 6.48 -5.41
CA LEU A 234 18.99 7.54 -6.18
C LEU A 234 19.92 8.48 -6.97
N PRO A 235 21.13 8.85 -6.48
CA PRO A 235 22.06 9.68 -7.25
C PRO A 235 22.54 9.07 -8.58
N GLU A 236 22.43 7.74 -8.72
CA GLU A 236 22.90 6.99 -9.90
C GLU A 236 21.77 6.72 -10.90
N ILE A 237 20.53 7.13 -10.58
CA ILE A 237 19.35 6.85 -11.41
C ILE A 237 19.00 8.05 -12.27
N ASP A 238 19.23 7.94 -13.59
CA ASP A 238 18.88 8.94 -14.58
C ASP A 238 17.51 8.72 -15.26
N ARG A 239 16.83 7.59 -15.00
CA ARG A 239 15.51 7.29 -15.56
C ARG A 239 14.52 8.41 -15.27
N GLU A 240 13.76 8.80 -16.27
CA GLU A 240 12.61 9.70 -16.17
C GLU A 240 11.36 8.98 -16.67
N TYR A 241 10.24 9.23 -16.02
CA TYR A 241 8.95 8.70 -16.42
C TYR A 241 8.35 9.55 -17.55
N THR A 242 7.74 8.88 -18.50
CA THR A 242 6.88 9.47 -19.52
C THR A 242 5.47 9.73 -18.96
N LEU A 243 4.68 10.56 -19.65
CA LEU A 243 3.25 10.77 -19.31
C LEU A 243 2.46 9.45 -19.33
N TYR A 244 2.83 8.51 -20.22
CA TYR A 244 2.22 7.19 -20.26
C TYR A 244 2.48 6.39 -18.98
N GLU A 245 3.73 6.36 -18.53
CA GLU A 245 4.08 5.65 -17.28
C GLU A 245 3.41 6.31 -16.07
N ILE A 246 3.35 7.64 -16.02
CA ILE A 246 2.61 8.35 -14.97
C ILE A 246 1.13 7.95 -14.99
N ALA A 247 0.45 7.99 -16.13
CA ALA A 247 -0.95 7.56 -16.23
C ALA A 247 -1.14 6.09 -15.80
N THR A 248 -0.14 5.25 -16.08
CA THR A 248 -0.16 3.84 -15.67
C THR A 248 -0.07 3.71 -14.15
N ILE A 249 0.93 4.33 -13.50
CA ILE A 249 1.16 4.14 -12.06
C ILE A 249 0.12 4.81 -11.16
N ILE A 250 -0.64 5.81 -11.66
CA ILE A 250 -1.66 6.52 -10.87
C ILE A 250 -3.09 6.08 -11.17
N SER A 251 -3.34 5.38 -12.28
CA SER A 251 -4.71 5.06 -12.73
C SER A 251 -4.84 3.65 -13.29
N ALA A 252 -4.25 3.36 -14.45
CA ALA A 252 -4.46 2.11 -15.16
C ALA A 252 -3.95 0.88 -14.40
N GLY A 253 -2.75 0.97 -13.84
CA GLY A 253 -2.14 -0.10 -13.04
C GLY A 253 -2.92 -0.41 -11.76
N PRO A 254 -3.24 0.58 -10.90
CA PRO A 254 -4.09 0.38 -9.73
C PRO A 254 -5.47 -0.21 -10.07
N ALA A 255 -6.14 0.29 -11.11
CA ALA A 255 -7.44 -0.24 -11.54
C ALA A 255 -7.33 -1.72 -11.93
N ARG A 256 -6.31 -2.09 -12.71
CA ARG A 256 -6.03 -3.49 -13.09
C ARG A 256 -5.73 -4.35 -11.86
N ALA A 257 -4.90 -3.88 -10.93
CA ALA A 257 -4.55 -4.61 -9.73
C ALA A 257 -5.76 -4.88 -8.82
N LEU A 258 -6.72 -3.94 -8.79
CA LEU A 258 -7.97 -4.09 -8.03
C LEU A 258 -9.02 -4.94 -8.77
N GLY A 259 -8.77 -5.37 -10.02
CA GLY A 259 -9.75 -6.09 -10.83
C GLY A 259 -10.87 -5.20 -11.39
N LEU A 260 -10.68 -3.89 -11.43
CA LEU A 260 -11.65 -2.92 -11.94
C LEU A 260 -11.50 -2.77 -13.46
N HIS A 261 -11.91 -3.78 -14.21
CA HIS A 261 -11.67 -3.87 -15.66
C HIS A 261 -12.34 -2.76 -16.50
N HIS A 262 -13.35 -2.08 -15.95
CA HIS A 262 -14.07 -0.97 -16.58
C HIS A 262 -13.46 0.41 -16.26
N LYS A 263 -12.36 0.46 -15.52
CA LYS A 263 -11.67 1.69 -15.10
C LYS A 263 -10.23 1.75 -15.59
N GLY A 264 -9.64 2.95 -15.47
CA GLY A 264 -8.22 3.17 -15.74
C GLY A 264 -7.86 3.26 -17.23
N ASN A 265 -8.83 3.25 -18.15
CA ASN A 265 -8.61 3.45 -19.58
C ASN A 265 -9.78 4.17 -20.24
N LEU A 266 -9.56 4.66 -21.48
CA LEU A 266 -10.54 5.43 -22.26
C LEU A 266 -11.15 4.60 -23.42
N GLY A 267 -11.17 3.28 -23.29
CA GLY A 267 -11.77 2.38 -24.28
C GLY A 267 -13.29 2.51 -24.36
N GLU A 268 -13.87 2.02 -25.45
CA GLU A 268 -15.32 1.93 -25.61
C GLU A 268 -15.93 1.01 -24.55
N GLY A 269 -17.00 1.46 -23.89
CA GLY A 269 -17.67 0.72 -22.80
C GLY A 269 -17.03 0.87 -21.43
N MET A 270 -15.95 1.65 -21.31
CA MET A 270 -15.32 1.96 -20.03
C MET A 270 -16.03 3.11 -19.32
N ASP A 271 -15.83 3.22 -18.02
CA ASP A 271 -16.31 4.37 -17.24
C ASP A 271 -15.65 5.66 -17.75
N ALA A 272 -16.46 6.70 -17.92
CA ALA A 272 -15.96 8.01 -18.34
C ALA A 272 -15.38 8.77 -17.12
N ASP A 273 -14.33 8.22 -16.52
CA ASP A 273 -13.54 8.85 -15.47
C ASP A 273 -12.29 9.46 -16.13
N ILE A 274 -12.29 10.79 -16.34
CA ILE A 274 -11.30 11.46 -17.19
C ILE A 274 -10.75 12.69 -16.45
N VAL A 275 -9.42 12.86 -16.47
CA VAL A 275 -8.78 14.08 -16.02
C VAL A 275 -8.09 14.74 -17.21
N ILE A 276 -8.35 16.02 -17.43
CA ILE A 276 -7.77 16.81 -18.52
C ILE A 276 -6.88 17.89 -17.91
N TYR A 277 -5.61 17.90 -18.33
CA TYR A 277 -4.64 18.88 -17.90
C TYR A 277 -4.30 19.86 -19.05
N ASN A 278 -4.05 21.12 -18.70
CA ASN A 278 -3.35 22.04 -19.59
C ASN A 278 -1.85 21.67 -19.57
N ARG A 279 -1.21 21.63 -20.74
CA ARG A 279 0.22 21.37 -20.78
C ARG A 279 0.99 22.56 -20.24
N GLU A 280 1.82 22.32 -19.24
CA GLU A 280 2.71 23.31 -18.61
C GLU A 280 4.13 22.77 -18.51
N ASP A 281 5.12 23.67 -18.46
CA ASP A 281 6.53 23.30 -18.26
C ASP A 281 6.78 22.89 -16.78
N ASP A 282 6.06 23.50 -15.85
CA ASP A 282 6.05 23.12 -14.44
C ASP A 282 5.14 21.89 -14.27
N ILE A 283 5.77 20.72 -14.13
CA ILE A 283 5.08 19.43 -14.02
C ILE A 283 4.20 19.37 -12.79
N ALA A 284 4.67 19.82 -11.62
CA ALA A 284 3.89 19.80 -10.40
C ALA A 284 2.65 20.70 -10.52
N ARG A 285 2.80 21.86 -11.13
CA ARG A 285 1.68 22.74 -11.38
C ARG A 285 0.68 22.12 -12.36
N MET A 286 1.15 21.53 -13.45
CA MET A 286 0.29 20.86 -14.43
C MET A 286 -0.60 19.81 -13.76
N PHE A 287 -0.02 18.90 -12.99
CA PHE A 287 -0.76 17.84 -12.32
C PHE A 287 -1.57 18.31 -11.10
N GLY A 288 -1.17 19.42 -10.48
CA GLY A 288 -1.88 20.03 -9.35
C GLY A 288 -3.13 20.85 -9.73
N HIS A 289 -3.26 21.23 -11.03
CA HIS A 289 -4.34 22.10 -11.49
C HIS A 289 -5.01 21.52 -12.75
N PRO A 290 -5.79 20.42 -12.61
CA PRO A 290 -6.51 19.88 -13.75
C PRO A 290 -7.53 20.91 -14.29
N ARG A 291 -7.62 20.99 -15.62
CA ARG A 291 -8.62 21.82 -16.27
C ARG A 291 -10.02 21.26 -16.08
N TYR A 292 -10.16 19.96 -16.28
CA TYR A 292 -11.42 19.25 -16.05
C TYR A 292 -11.15 17.95 -15.28
N VAL A 293 -12.04 17.64 -14.36
CA VAL A 293 -12.19 16.29 -13.80
C VAL A 293 -13.61 15.85 -14.11
N ILE A 294 -13.70 14.72 -14.79
CA ILE A 294 -14.96 14.09 -15.21
C ILE A 294 -15.09 12.78 -14.46
N LYS A 295 -16.22 12.53 -13.85
CA LYS A 295 -16.54 11.32 -13.12
C LYS A 295 -17.84 10.71 -13.63
N GLY A 296 -17.75 9.50 -14.18
CA GLY A 296 -18.92 8.84 -14.76
C GLY A 296 -19.59 9.63 -15.91
N GLY A 297 -18.83 10.46 -16.62
CA GLY A 297 -19.31 11.32 -17.70
C GLY A 297 -19.77 12.72 -17.27
N GLU A 298 -19.79 13.02 -15.99
CA GLU A 298 -20.20 14.34 -15.45
C GLU A 298 -18.97 15.17 -15.04
N ILE A 299 -18.98 16.46 -15.34
CA ILE A 299 -17.90 17.38 -14.98
C ILE A 299 -18.04 17.71 -13.49
N VAL A 300 -17.10 17.22 -12.69
CA VAL A 300 -17.07 17.46 -11.24
C VAL A 300 -16.14 18.62 -10.86
N ILE A 301 -15.11 18.88 -11.68
CA ILE A 301 -14.23 20.05 -11.53
C ILE A 301 -14.03 20.69 -12.93
N GLU A 302 -14.11 22.00 -12.99
CA GLU A 302 -13.81 22.82 -14.15
C GLU A 302 -12.98 24.03 -13.75
N GLU A 303 -11.78 24.18 -14.35
CA GLU A 303 -10.83 25.28 -14.10
C GLU A 303 -10.56 25.54 -12.58
N GLY A 304 -10.54 24.45 -11.77
CA GLY A 304 -10.33 24.49 -10.32
C GLY A 304 -11.60 24.69 -9.48
N ASP A 305 -12.74 24.97 -10.08
CA ASP A 305 -14.02 25.11 -9.37
C ASP A 305 -14.72 23.75 -9.28
N ILE A 306 -15.17 23.39 -8.09
CA ILE A 306 -16.01 22.21 -7.86
C ILE A 306 -17.42 22.52 -8.40
N ARG A 307 -17.87 21.73 -9.38
CA ARG A 307 -19.20 21.85 -10.01
C ARG A 307 -20.20 20.90 -9.37
N GLU A 308 -19.77 19.67 -9.15
CA GLU A 308 -20.58 18.58 -8.64
C GLU A 308 -19.79 17.76 -7.62
N THR A 309 -20.47 17.14 -6.69
CA THR A 309 -19.93 16.17 -5.74
C THR A 309 -20.76 14.90 -5.84
N PRO A 310 -20.52 14.06 -6.86
CA PRO A 310 -21.31 12.85 -7.05
C PRO A 310 -21.09 11.87 -5.89
N ASP A 311 -22.12 11.11 -5.60
CA ASP A 311 -22.02 10.00 -4.64
C ASP A 311 -20.99 8.98 -5.11
N GLY A 312 -20.26 8.41 -4.17
CA GLY A 312 -19.34 7.32 -4.44
C GLY A 312 -20.08 6.02 -4.81
N ARG A 313 -19.34 5.08 -5.41
CA ARG A 313 -19.84 3.72 -5.65
C ARG A 313 -19.00 2.74 -4.86
N GLU A 314 -19.65 1.77 -4.25
CA GLU A 314 -18.99 0.64 -3.61
C GLU A 314 -18.84 -0.50 -4.63
N TYR A 315 -17.70 -1.16 -4.61
CA TYR A 315 -17.44 -2.37 -5.37
C TYR A 315 -17.19 -3.53 -4.42
N LEU A 316 -17.91 -4.62 -4.62
CA LEU A 316 -17.81 -5.81 -3.78
C LEU A 316 -17.27 -6.98 -4.57
N VAL A 317 -16.47 -7.79 -3.90
CA VAL A 317 -16.13 -9.13 -4.34
C VAL A 317 -17.01 -10.11 -3.57
N LYS A 318 -17.72 -10.98 -4.29
CA LYS A 318 -18.58 -12.00 -3.68
C LYS A 318 -18.05 -13.40 -4.03
N PRO A 319 -17.08 -13.93 -3.28
CA PRO A 319 -16.65 -15.31 -3.45
C PRO A 319 -17.76 -16.27 -3.02
N PHE A 320 -17.74 -17.46 -3.59
CA PHE A 320 -18.55 -18.56 -3.07
C PHE A 320 -17.90 -19.09 -1.78
N TYR A 321 -18.68 -19.28 -0.74
CA TYR A 321 -18.25 -19.93 0.50
C TYR A 321 -19.35 -20.84 1.01
N ASP A 322 -18.96 -21.81 1.85
CA ASP A 322 -19.88 -22.71 2.52
C ASP A 322 -20.56 -21.99 3.71
N PRO A 323 -21.90 -21.80 3.68
CA PRO A 323 -22.62 -21.13 4.76
C PRO A 323 -22.43 -21.78 6.13
N ASP A 324 -22.20 -23.09 6.21
CA ASP A 324 -21.98 -23.81 7.47
C ASP A 324 -20.71 -23.30 8.19
N THR A 325 -19.82 -22.61 7.46
CA THR A 325 -18.63 -21.95 8.03
C THR A 325 -19.03 -20.87 9.05
N GLU A 326 -20.15 -20.19 8.86
CA GLU A 326 -20.61 -19.16 9.79
C GLU A 326 -20.96 -19.74 11.15
N GLU A 327 -21.61 -20.90 11.18
CA GLU A 327 -21.95 -21.58 12.46
C GLU A 327 -20.70 -21.90 13.26
N PHE A 328 -19.61 -22.26 12.58
CA PHE A 328 -18.33 -22.51 13.22
C PHE A 328 -17.62 -21.22 13.67
N LEU A 329 -17.71 -20.14 12.92
CA LEU A 329 -17.01 -18.88 13.21
C LEU A 329 -17.71 -18.08 14.30
N ARG A 330 -19.03 -18.01 14.31
CA ARG A 330 -19.83 -17.16 15.20
C ARG A 330 -19.44 -17.26 16.68
N PRO A 331 -19.43 -18.45 17.32
CA PRO A 331 -19.06 -18.54 18.73
C PRO A 331 -17.64 -18.10 19.03
N ARG A 332 -16.73 -18.33 18.08
CA ARG A 332 -15.31 -17.91 18.21
C ARG A 332 -15.15 -16.42 18.07
N PHE A 333 -15.95 -15.82 17.21
CA PHE A 333 -15.95 -14.37 17.02
C PHE A 333 -16.47 -13.67 18.28
N GLU A 334 -17.62 -14.07 18.80
CA GLU A 334 -18.25 -13.50 19.98
C GLU A 334 -17.42 -13.68 21.26
N ASP A 335 -16.65 -14.77 21.37
CA ASP A 335 -15.70 -14.99 22.47
C ASP A 335 -14.51 -14.05 22.44
N ARG A 336 -14.11 -13.56 21.26
CA ARG A 336 -12.84 -12.84 21.07
C ARG A 336 -13.00 -11.34 20.81
N TYR A 337 -14.12 -10.93 20.27
CA TYR A 337 -14.37 -9.56 19.85
C TYR A 337 -15.51 -8.94 20.65
N CYS A 338 -15.49 -7.63 20.82
CA CYS A 338 -16.54 -6.88 21.49
C CYS A 338 -17.68 -6.46 20.56
N MET A 339 -17.59 -6.81 19.28
CA MET A 339 -18.61 -6.55 18.27
C MET A 339 -19.45 -7.79 18.03
N SER A 340 -20.70 -7.58 17.60
CA SER A 340 -21.55 -8.67 17.14
C SER A 340 -21.13 -9.16 15.77
N PHE A 341 -21.18 -10.47 15.54
CA PHE A 341 -20.92 -11.06 14.23
C PHE A 341 -21.85 -10.51 13.15
N GLU A 342 -23.09 -10.17 13.48
CA GLU A 342 -24.07 -9.56 12.56
C GLU A 342 -23.65 -8.22 12.00
N ASN A 343 -22.71 -7.54 12.63
CA ASN A 343 -22.21 -6.25 12.13
C ASN A 343 -21.24 -6.39 10.95
N TYR A 344 -20.78 -7.61 10.65
CA TYR A 344 -19.81 -7.86 9.58
C TYR A 344 -20.42 -8.17 8.21
N PRO A 345 -21.54 -8.91 8.09
CA PRO A 345 -22.12 -9.17 6.79
C PRO A 345 -22.51 -7.86 6.09
N VAL A 346 -22.11 -7.73 4.85
CA VAL A 346 -22.54 -6.62 3.99
C VAL A 346 -23.96 -6.90 3.53
N GLU A 347 -24.88 -5.94 3.72
CA GLU A 347 -26.27 -6.03 3.25
C GLU A 347 -26.31 -6.00 1.71
N MET A 348 -26.23 -7.16 1.10
CA MET A 348 -26.17 -7.33 -0.34
C MET A 348 -27.39 -6.76 -1.08
N GLU A 349 -28.51 -6.58 -0.40
CA GLU A 349 -29.73 -6.01 -0.98
C GLU A 349 -29.58 -4.54 -1.38
N ARG A 350 -28.63 -3.84 -0.76
CA ARG A 350 -28.32 -2.43 -1.05
C ARG A 350 -27.32 -2.25 -2.18
N ILE A 351 -26.76 -3.34 -2.69
CA ILE A 351 -25.69 -3.27 -3.67
C ILE A 351 -26.21 -3.68 -5.04
N GLU A 352 -26.09 -2.79 -6.00
CA GLU A 352 -26.44 -3.07 -7.37
C GLU A 352 -25.53 -4.16 -7.96
N ARG A 353 -26.07 -5.01 -8.83
CA ARG A 353 -25.31 -6.08 -9.50
C ARG A 353 -24.10 -5.57 -10.26
N SER A 354 -24.16 -4.35 -10.80
CA SER A 354 -23.05 -3.71 -11.49
C SER A 354 -21.85 -3.39 -10.59
N GLN A 355 -22.05 -3.41 -9.27
CA GLN A 355 -21.00 -3.15 -8.28
C GLN A 355 -20.33 -4.44 -7.78
N ILE A 356 -20.82 -5.60 -8.20
CA ILE A 356 -20.25 -6.89 -7.80
C ILE A 356 -19.18 -7.30 -8.81
N GLN A 357 -17.94 -7.39 -8.33
CA GLN A 357 -16.81 -7.92 -9.10
C GLN A 357 -16.88 -9.45 -9.10
N ALA A 358 -16.83 -10.03 -10.29
CA ALA A 358 -16.86 -11.48 -10.43
C ALA A 358 -15.54 -12.11 -9.96
N CYS A 359 -15.64 -13.22 -9.22
CA CYS A 359 -14.52 -14.11 -8.99
C CYS A 359 -14.28 -14.97 -10.23
N ALA A 360 -13.01 -15.27 -10.54
CA ALA A 360 -12.69 -16.20 -11.61
C ALA A 360 -13.22 -17.60 -11.28
N SER A 361 -13.77 -18.31 -12.28
CA SER A 361 -14.13 -19.70 -12.07
C SER A 361 -12.85 -20.53 -11.86
N PRO A 362 -12.82 -21.46 -10.90
CA PRO A 362 -11.67 -22.36 -10.71
C PRO A 362 -11.33 -23.18 -11.98
N ASP A 363 -12.33 -23.37 -12.86
CA ASP A 363 -12.19 -24.13 -14.11
C ASP A 363 -11.85 -23.25 -15.33
N SER A 364 -11.76 -21.92 -15.18
CA SER A 364 -11.40 -21.04 -16.30
C SER A 364 -9.90 -21.02 -16.51
N SER A 365 -9.42 -21.52 -17.64
CA SER A 365 -8.03 -21.40 -18.10
C SER A 365 -7.63 -19.95 -18.48
N ASP A 366 -8.50 -19.00 -18.29
CA ASP A 366 -8.28 -17.56 -18.51
C ASP A 366 -7.75 -16.90 -17.21
N SER A 367 -6.49 -17.17 -16.89
CA SER A 367 -5.74 -16.28 -16.01
C SER A 367 -5.56 -14.96 -16.77
N PRO A 368 -5.97 -13.81 -16.25
CA PRO A 368 -5.66 -12.53 -16.88
C PRO A 368 -4.14 -12.35 -16.90
N GLN A 369 -3.60 -12.26 -18.12
CA GLN A 369 -2.21 -11.92 -18.40
C GLN A 369 -1.91 -10.47 -18.03
#